data_9b96c16b3052a97f7627dc7541515fc8
#
_entry.id   9b96c16b3052a97f7627dc7541515fc8
#
_cell.length_a   1.000
_cell.length_b   1.000
_cell.length_c   1.000
_cell.angle_alpha   90.00
_cell.angle_beta   90.00
_cell.angle_gamma   90.00
#
_symmetry.space_group_name_H-M   'P 1'
#
loop_
_entity.id
_entity.type
_entity.pdbx_description
1 polymer ?
#
loop_
_entity_poly.entity_id
_entity_poly.type
_entity_poly.pdbx_seq_one_letter_code
_entity_poly.pdbx_strand_id
1 'polypeptide(L)'
;MSQQSHVHGVAGLKKHDIKVSGIVFMLYCLVGAGAFGIEEMIPESGPGMTLILLTVFPVVWAYPISNLTAECGSLMPSEGGVYVWVKEAFGEFWGFQAGWWGTVSTYITNGVYVTLVTGYVSQLIPMSEISLHVLRIGMVLIFTVINLFGIKEVGKVSTVLSVLIVLAFALVSIVGFMNWNTSPVEPMMPEGYNLLDSIGNGICICVWMYCGYECISNMAGEVKNPQVIPKGLMIAMPIVALTYILPTIAGLATLPSGSWMDWATDGGFGNETVGYATVLTQNLGNIWGYIFLLVAIVSQCAIFNTYMASGSRGFFVLADDNLCPRFMVRISRKRGVPYVGIISLAIVTLLLSQSDFTTLVSIEVVFILDLYIILSIAVIKLRKTVPVDERKKRGLYVMPGGKLGLIFFTSCPILISAVALLVNGTDYLMTGLIGTVTGPLVYIVFKRKYGGLSVDEPGRYPVNTSTKLAFGDIFRIGIFIFLLGSVTFIGQFWLRWYEIDYGGWTSSDYDMMGEFIPQILVIFKWAGLCFIAAGICIMAYGYKKDRPSSEEIVDYDYFIEKYSVNK
;
A
#
# COMPACT_ATOMS: atom_id res chain seq x y z
N MET A 1 -8.12 6.88 -46.77
CA MET A 1 -7.70 5.74 -45.93
C MET A 1 -8.12 6.04 -44.55
N SER A 2 -9.13 5.34 -44.03
CA SER A 2 -9.76 5.60 -42.74
C SER A 2 -8.76 5.36 -41.58
N GLN A 3 -8.55 6.37 -40.77
CA GLN A 3 -7.98 6.23 -39.42
C GLN A 3 -8.89 5.32 -38.60
N GLN A 4 -8.65 4.03 -38.62
CA GLN A 4 -9.04 3.16 -37.52
C GLN A 4 -8.06 3.46 -36.39
N SER A 5 -8.39 4.45 -35.56
CA SER A 5 -7.76 4.67 -34.25
C SER A 5 -7.99 3.39 -33.44
N HIS A 6 -6.93 2.60 -33.29
CA HIS A 6 -6.94 1.52 -32.33
C HIS A 6 -7.13 2.16 -30.96
N VAL A 7 -8.30 1.97 -30.35
CA VAL A 7 -8.58 2.40 -28.99
C VAL A 7 -7.72 1.49 -28.07
N HIS A 8 -6.52 1.93 -27.79
CA HIS A 8 -5.58 1.33 -26.85
C HIS A 8 -5.46 2.26 -25.63
N GLY A 9 -5.09 1.72 -24.50
CA GLY A 9 -4.90 2.48 -23.29
C GLY A 9 -6.18 2.68 -22.44
N VAL A 10 -6.12 3.62 -21.50
CA VAL A 10 -7.20 3.90 -20.53
C VAL A 10 -8.55 4.15 -21.20
N ALA A 11 -8.58 4.79 -22.37
CA ALA A 11 -9.79 5.05 -23.14
C ALA A 11 -10.54 3.77 -23.61
N GLY A 12 -9.87 2.62 -23.63
CA GLY A 12 -10.46 1.34 -24.02
C GLY A 12 -11.12 0.53 -22.91
N LEU A 13 -11.05 1.00 -21.67
CA LEU A 13 -11.64 0.33 -20.51
C LEU A 13 -13.16 0.49 -20.46
N LYS A 14 -13.85 -0.57 -20.02
CA LYS A 14 -15.32 -0.57 -19.89
C LYS A 14 -15.77 0.10 -18.60
N LYS A 15 -16.69 1.07 -18.70
CA LYS A 15 -17.32 1.70 -17.53
C LYS A 15 -18.51 0.90 -17.01
N HIS A 16 -18.57 0.72 -15.70
CA HIS A 16 -19.59 -0.01 -14.97
C HIS A 16 -20.37 0.87 -14.01
N ASP A 17 -21.67 0.59 -13.85
CA ASP A 17 -22.50 1.25 -12.84
C ASP A 17 -22.31 0.55 -11.49
N ILE A 18 -21.49 1.14 -10.62
CA ILE A 18 -21.17 0.64 -9.28
C ILE A 18 -21.79 1.57 -8.25
N LYS A 19 -22.59 1.01 -7.33
CA LYS A 19 -23.21 1.77 -6.24
C LYS A 19 -22.23 1.98 -5.08
N VAL A 20 -22.56 2.93 -4.17
CA VAL A 20 -21.76 3.17 -2.96
C VAL A 20 -21.49 1.90 -2.17
N SER A 21 -22.50 1.03 -1.98
CA SER A 21 -22.31 -0.25 -1.29
C SER A 21 -21.28 -1.17 -1.98
N GLY A 22 -21.27 -1.21 -3.30
CA GLY A 22 -20.26 -1.95 -4.06
C GLY A 22 -18.84 -1.41 -3.83
N ILE A 23 -18.68 -0.08 -3.79
CA ILE A 23 -17.40 0.56 -3.45
C ILE A 23 -16.99 0.23 -2.01
N VAL A 24 -17.92 0.27 -1.04
CA VAL A 24 -17.63 -0.06 0.37
C VAL A 24 -17.12 -1.50 0.49
N PHE A 25 -17.76 -2.47 -0.14
CA PHE A 25 -17.32 -3.87 -0.09
C PHE A 25 -16.02 -4.11 -0.85
N MET A 26 -15.80 -3.43 -1.98
CA MET A 26 -14.51 -3.48 -2.68
C MET A 26 -13.38 -2.88 -1.82
N LEU A 27 -13.63 -1.75 -1.17
CA LEU A 27 -12.67 -1.13 -0.24
C LEU A 27 -12.40 -2.01 0.96
N TYR A 28 -13.43 -2.64 1.53
CA TYR A 28 -13.26 -3.60 2.62
C TYR A 28 -12.33 -4.76 2.21
N CYS A 29 -12.47 -5.27 0.98
CA CYS A 29 -11.55 -6.27 0.42
C CYS A 29 -10.18 -5.70 0.03
N LEU A 30 -10.05 -4.41 -0.30
CA LEU A 30 -8.76 -3.81 -0.64
C LEU A 30 -7.92 -3.48 0.60
N VAL A 31 -8.54 -3.18 1.74
CA VAL A 31 -7.81 -2.76 2.93
C VAL A 31 -7.44 -3.93 3.83
N GLY A 32 -8.27 -4.94 3.97
CA GLY A 32 -7.87 -5.98 4.88
C GLY A 32 -8.80 -7.18 5.04
N ALA A 33 -10.07 -7.05 4.66
CA ALA A 33 -11.06 -8.13 4.74
C ALA A 33 -10.98 -9.01 6.00
N GLY A 34 -10.85 -8.37 7.17
CA GLY A 34 -10.75 -9.05 8.47
C GLY A 34 -9.41 -8.84 9.18
N ALA A 35 -9.34 -9.25 10.44
CA ALA A 35 -8.17 -9.04 11.31
C ALA A 35 -7.02 -10.04 11.06
N PHE A 36 -6.93 -10.60 9.88
CA PHE A 36 -5.92 -11.60 9.52
C PHE A 36 -4.53 -10.98 9.33
N GLY A 37 -3.53 -11.56 9.95
CA GLY A 37 -2.16 -11.06 10.02
C GLY A 37 -1.86 -10.24 11.29
N ILE A 38 -2.90 -9.85 12.07
CA ILE A 38 -2.71 -9.24 13.39
C ILE A 38 -2.12 -10.26 14.39
N GLU A 39 -2.39 -11.54 14.15
CA GLU A 39 -1.86 -12.64 14.95
C GLU A 39 -0.34 -12.53 15.12
N GLU A 40 0.40 -12.19 14.07
CA GLU A 40 1.86 -12.02 14.09
C GLU A 40 2.31 -10.80 14.90
N MET A 41 1.44 -9.78 15.04
CA MET A 41 1.76 -8.56 15.76
C MET A 41 1.69 -8.72 17.28
N ILE A 42 0.81 -9.63 17.77
CA ILE A 42 0.53 -9.76 19.19
C ILE A 42 1.74 -10.25 19.99
N PRO A 43 2.45 -11.33 19.60
CA PRO A 43 3.65 -11.75 20.33
C PRO A 43 4.81 -10.74 20.20
N GLU A 44 4.93 -10.09 19.06
CA GLU A 44 6.03 -9.15 18.78
C GLU A 44 5.90 -7.80 19.53
N SER A 45 4.68 -7.28 19.66
CA SER A 45 4.43 -5.98 20.29
C SER A 45 3.88 -6.08 21.70
N GLY A 46 3.34 -7.23 22.09
CA GLY A 46 2.55 -7.45 23.29
C GLY A 46 1.08 -7.06 23.14
N PRO A 47 0.19 -7.66 23.93
CA PRO A 47 -1.26 -7.44 23.87
C PRO A 47 -1.66 -5.98 24.01
N GLY A 48 -1.15 -5.28 25.04
CA GLY A 48 -1.52 -3.89 25.31
C GLY A 48 -1.07 -2.95 24.19
N MET A 49 0.17 -3.07 23.73
CA MET A 49 0.69 -2.23 22.64
C MET A 49 -0.03 -2.51 21.32
N THR A 50 -0.31 -3.77 21.01
CA THR A 50 -1.12 -4.13 19.84
C THR A 50 -2.47 -3.41 19.83
N LEU A 51 -3.21 -3.43 20.95
CA LEU A 51 -4.49 -2.75 21.04
C LEU A 51 -4.39 -1.22 20.96
N ILE A 52 -3.33 -0.63 21.53
CA ILE A 52 -3.06 0.80 21.38
C ILE A 52 -2.83 1.15 19.92
N LEU A 53 -1.95 0.42 19.23
CA LEU A 53 -1.65 0.66 17.83
C LEU A 53 -2.89 0.48 16.95
N LEU A 54 -3.63 -0.62 17.10
CA LEU A 54 -4.87 -0.87 16.35
C LEU A 54 -5.94 0.21 16.55
N THR A 55 -5.98 0.86 17.73
CA THR A 55 -6.95 1.91 18.04
C THR A 55 -6.50 3.29 17.56
N VAL A 56 -5.20 3.58 17.63
CA VAL A 56 -4.63 4.88 17.24
C VAL A 56 -4.49 5.00 15.71
N PHE A 57 -4.06 3.94 15.03
CA PHE A 57 -3.80 3.95 13.60
C PHE A 57 -5.00 4.32 12.72
N PRO A 58 -6.23 3.91 13.00
CA PRO A 58 -7.39 4.42 12.26
C PRO A 58 -7.48 5.94 12.22
N VAL A 59 -7.13 6.59 13.32
CA VAL A 59 -7.23 8.05 13.45
C VAL A 59 -6.06 8.78 12.80
N VAL A 60 -4.83 8.31 13.03
CA VAL A 60 -3.60 9.02 12.58
C VAL A 60 -3.08 8.55 11.22
N TRP A 61 -3.56 7.41 10.71
CA TRP A 61 -3.11 6.83 9.45
C TRP A 61 -4.26 6.60 8.47
N ALA A 62 -5.21 5.70 8.77
CA ALA A 62 -6.27 5.32 7.85
C ALA A 62 -7.21 6.49 7.49
N TYR A 63 -7.66 7.26 8.48
CA TYR A 63 -8.53 8.41 8.25
C TYR A 63 -7.85 9.53 7.44
N PRO A 64 -6.60 9.93 7.72
CA PRO A 64 -5.84 10.81 6.84
C PRO A 64 -5.74 10.31 5.41
N ILE A 65 -5.27 9.10 5.18
CA ILE A 65 -5.08 8.55 3.83
C ILE A 65 -6.42 8.45 3.07
N SER A 66 -7.48 7.98 3.73
CA SER A 66 -8.82 7.92 3.13
C SER A 66 -9.32 9.30 2.69
N ASN A 67 -9.04 10.35 3.48
CA ASN A 67 -9.42 11.73 3.15
C ASN A 67 -8.58 12.31 2.01
N LEU A 68 -7.26 12.07 1.99
CA LEU A 68 -6.37 12.49 0.90
C LEU A 68 -6.82 11.83 -0.42
N THR A 69 -7.08 10.52 -0.38
CA THR A 69 -7.58 9.74 -1.52
C THR A 69 -8.96 10.22 -1.99
N ALA A 70 -9.88 10.47 -1.06
CA ALA A 70 -11.22 10.96 -1.38
C ALA A 70 -11.19 12.32 -2.06
N GLU A 71 -10.37 13.25 -1.58
CA GLU A 71 -10.27 14.59 -2.13
C GLU A 71 -9.61 14.58 -3.52
N CYS A 72 -8.50 13.86 -3.68
CA CYS A 72 -7.84 13.74 -4.99
C CYS A 72 -8.67 12.93 -5.99
N GLY A 73 -9.27 11.82 -5.56
CA GLY A 73 -10.11 10.98 -6.41
C GLY A 73 -11.40 11.65 -6.84
N SER A 74 -11.97 12.56 -6.00
CA SER A 74 -13.11 13.39 -6.39
C SER A 74 -12.74 14.45 -7.42
N LEU A 75 -11.55 15.04 -7.29
CA LEU A 75 -11.03 16.07 -8.19
C LEU A 75 -10.58 15.48 -9.53
N MET A 76 -9.90 14.33 -9.50
CA MET A 76 -9.29 13.67 -10.65
C MET A 76 -9.65 12.19 -10.69
N PRO A 77 -10.89 11.84 -11.05
CA PRO A 77 -11.33 10.44 -11.11
C PRO A 77 -10.83 9.78 -12.40
N SER A 78 -9.59 9.34 -12.39
CA SER A 78 -8.95 8.68 -13.54
C SER A 78 -8.22 7.42 -13.11
N GLU A 79 -8.00 6.49 -14.05
CA GLU A 79 -7.14 5.33 -13.83
C GLU A 79 -5.72 5.76 -13.39
N GLY A 80 -5.13 4.97 -12.51
CA GLY A 80 -3.78 5.21 -12.01
C GLY A 80 -3.70 6.08 -10.75
N GLY A 81 -4.85 6.58 -10.24
CA GLY A 81 -4.97 7.18 -8.90
C GLY A 81 -3.81 8.08 -8.50
N VAL A 82 -3.04 7.66 -7.48
CA VAL A 82 -1.93 8.45 -6.90
C VAL A 82 -0.89 8.87 -7.95
N TYR A 83 -0.58 7.99 -8.93
CA TYR A 83 0.30 8.35 -10.05
C TYR A 83 -0.17 9.62 -10.76
N VAL A 84 -1.45 9.68 -11.12
CA VAL A 84 -2.01 10.82 -11.86
C VAL A 84 -2.01 12.07 -10.97
N TRP A 85 -2.38 11.95 -9.71
CA TRP A 85 -2.43 13.10 -8.79
C TRP A 85 -1.06 13.71 -8.55
N VAL A 86 -0.02 12.87 -8.37
CA VAL A 86 1.36 13.33 -8.20
C VAL A 86 1.93 13.87 -9.51
N LYS A 87 1.61 13.25 -10.65
CA LYS A 87 1.99 13.73 -11.99
C LYS A 87 1.46 15.13 -12.25
N GLU A 88 0.19 15.37 -11.98
CA GLU A 88 -0.42 16.70 -12.15
C GLU A 88 0.09 17.71 -11.11
N ALA A 89 0.49 17.28 -9.92
CA ALA A 89 1.09 18.16 -8.93
C ALA A 89 2.54 18.54 -9.25
N PHE A 90 3.39 17.59 -9.65
CA PHE A 90 4.85 17.74 -9.65
C PHE A 90 5.52 17.37 -10.97
N GLY A 91 4.76 17.00 -12.00
CA GLY A 91 5.25 16.59 -13.29
C GLY A 91 5.63 15.12 -13.39
N GLU A 92 6.11 14.76 -14.56
CA GLU A 92 6.33 13.38 -14.99
C GLU A 92 7.26 12.58 -14.06
N PHE A 93 8.41 13.18 -13.66
CA PHE A 93 9.38 12.49 -12.82
C PHE A 93 8.78 12.00 -11.50
N TRP A 94 8.15 12.90 -10.73
CA TRP A 94 7.55 12.55 -9.44
C TRP A 94 6.30 11.68 -9.58
N GLY A 95 5.52 11.90 -10.64
CA GLY A 95 4.40 11.01 -10.99
C GLY A 95 4.90 9.59 -11.20
N PHE A 96 5.98 9.42 -11.98
CA PHE A 96 6.56 8.09 -12.19
C PHE A 96 7.00 7.43 -10.87
N GLN A 97 7.64 8.19 -9.96
CA GLN A 97 8.03 7.63 -8.66
C GLN A 97 6.82 7.07 -7.91
N ALA A 98 5.76 7.86 -7.78
CA ALA A 98 4.53 7.41 -7.12
C ALA A 98 3.88 6.21 -7.82
N GLY A 99 3.84 6.21 -9.16
CA GLY A 99 3.34 5.08 -9.95
C GLY A 99 4.18 3.82 -9.81
N TRP A 100 5.51 3.95 -9.75
CA TRP A 100 6.44 2.85 -9.56
C TRP A 100 6.29 2.24 -8.16
N TRP A 101 6.43 3.07 -7.11
CA TRP A 101 6.32 2.60 -5.73
C TRP A 101 4.97 1.95 -5.44
N GLY A 102 3.86 2.58 -5.83
CA GLY A 102 2.53 2.02 -5.63
C GLY A 102 2.28 0.73 -6.42
N THR A 103 2.84 0.60 -7.64
CA THR A 103 2.69 -0.63 -8.43
C THR A 103 3.55 -1.76 -7.85
N VAL A 104 4.80 -1.49 -7.48
CA VAL A 104 5.70 -2.50 -6.88
C VAL A 104 5.13 -2.97 -5.54
N SER A 105 4.68 -2.05 -4.67
CA SER A 105 3.97 -2.39 -3.43
C SER A 105 2.81 -3.35 -3.71
N THR A 106 1.91 -3.00 -4.61
CA THR A 106 0.75 -3.85 -4.94
C THR A 106 1.16 -5.23 -5.47
N TYR A 107 2.26 -5.33 -6.21
CA TYR A 107 2.80 -6.62 -6.69
C TYR A 107 3.31 -7.49 -5.53
N ILE A 108 3.96 -6.87 -4.53
CA ILE A 108 4.44 -7.57 -3.33
C ILE A 108 3.25 -8.00 -2.46
N THR A 109 2.28 -7.12 -2.22
CA THR A 109 1.04 -7.41 -1.47
C THR A 109 0.31 -8.65 -2.01
N ASN A 110 0.27 -8.83 -3.34
CA ASN A 110 -0.31 -10.04 -3.91
C ASN A 110 0.44 -11.31 -3.48
N GLY A 111 1.76 -11.25 -3.33
CA GLY A 111 2.57 -12.35 -2.75
C GLY A 111 2.19 -12.62 -1.31
N VAL A 112 2.03 -11.58 -0.50
CA VAL A 112 1.64 -11.67 0.92
C VAL A 112 0.33 -12.45 1.09
N TYR A 113 -0.71 -12.15 0.31
CA TYR A 113 -1.98 -12.85 0.42
C TYR A 113 -1.91 -14.32 0.00
N VAL A 114 -1.02 -14.67 -0.93
CA VAL A 114 -0.80 -16.09 -1.29
C VAL A 114 -0.11 -16.84 -0.15
N THR A 115 0.85 -16.22 0.54
CA THR A 115 1.48 -16.84 1.72
C THR A 115 0.51 -17.01 2.88
N LEU A 116 -0.33 -16.02 3.16
CA LEU A 116 -1.38 -16.11 4.19
C LEU A 116 -2.37 -17.25 3.91
N VAL A 117 -2.84 -17.38 2.64
CA VAL A 117 -3.74 -18.49 2.29
C VAL A 117 -3.07 -19.84 2.57
N THR A 118 -1.81 -20.00 2.19
CA THR A 118 -1.09 -21.26 2.45
C THR A 118 -0.87 -21.52 3.94
N GLY A 119 -0.63 -20.49 4.75
CA GLY A 119 -0.56 -20.57 6.21
C GLY A 119 -1.86 -21.11 6.80
N TYR A 120 -3.01 -20.47 6.51
CA TYR A 120 -4.31 -20.92 7.02
C TYR A 120 -4.74 -22.31 6.49
N VAL A 121 -4.35 -22.69 5.26
CA VAL A 121 -4.62 -24.04 4.76
C VAL A 121 -3.78 -25.08 5.51
N SER A 122 -2.52 -24.78 5.83
CA SER A 122 -1.65 -25.68 6.59
C SER A 122 -2.16 -25.93 8.03
N GLN A 123 -2.86 -24.97 8.61
CA GLN A 123 -3.56 -25.17 9.88
C GLN A 123 -4.69 -26.22 9.78
N LEU A 124 -5.37 -26.30 8.64
CA LEU A 124 -6.46 -27.28 8.43
C LEU A 124 -5.95 -28.67 8.07
N ILE A 125 -4.95 -28.73 7.21
CA ILE A 125 -4.44 -29.98 6.61
C ILE A 125 -2.92 -29.89 6.53
N PRO A 126 -2.18 -30.76 7.25
CA PRO A 126 -0.73 -30.85 7.11
C PRO A 126 -0.35 -31.12 5.64
N MET A 127 0.46 -30.24 5.06
CA MET A 127 0.84 -30.29 3.65
C MET A 127 2.36 -30.38 3.50
N SER A 128 2.82 -31.12 2.49
CA SER A 128 4.21 -31.10 2.09
C SER A 128 4.52 -29.79 1.33
N GLU A 129 5.79 -29.38 1.29
CA GLU A 129 6.26 -28.22 0.52
C GLU A 129 5.77 -28.25 -0.94
N ILE A 130 5.83 -29.43 -1.58
CA ILE A 130 5.36 -29.62 -2.96
C ILE A 130 3.85 -29.31 -3.05
N SER A 131 3.06 -29.80 -2.09
CA SER A 131 1.62 -29.55 -2.06
C SER A 131 1.29 -28.07 -1.84
N LEU A 132 2.06 -27.37 -1.01
CA LEU A 132 1.92 -25.92 -0.81
C LEU A 132 2.24 -25.14 -2.11
N HIS A 133 3.29 -25.52 -2.85
CA HIS A 133 3.59 -24.91 -4.15
C HIS A 133 2.47 -25.14 -5.17
N VAL A 134 1.92 -26.36 -5.23
CA VAL A 134 0.77 -26.68 -6.12
C VAL A 134 -0.45 -25.82 -5.75
N LEU A 135 -0.72 -25.67 -4.45
CA LEU A 135 -1.81 -24.81 -3.96
C LEU A 135 -1.61 -23.35 -4.37
N ARG A 136 -0.41 -22.78 -4.17
CA ARG A 136 -0.06 -21.42 -4.59
C ARG A 136 -0.28 -21.20 -6.09
N ILE A 137 0.22 -22.11 -6.91
CA ILE A 137 0.05 -22.05 -8.37
C ILE A 137 -1.45 -22.14 -8.73
N GLY A 138 -2.17 -23.10 -8.16
CA GLY A 138 -3.59 -23.29 -8.43
C GLY A 138 -4.42 -22.05 -8.09
N MET A 139 -4.19 -21.47 -6.91
CA MET A 139 -4.83 -20.23 -6.48
C MET A 139 -4.57 -19.07 -7.46
N VAL A 140 -3.31 -18.79 -7.77
CA VAL A 140 -2.94 -17.70 -8.67
C VAL A 140 -3.56 -17.89 -10.06
N LEU A 141 -3.57 -19.11 -10.61
CA LEU A 141 -4.19 -19.40 -11.90
C LEU A 141 -5.71 -19.18 -11.87
N ILE A 142 -6.42 -19.66 -10.84
CA ILE A 142 -7.88 -19.48 -10.73
C ILE A 142 -8.24 -17.99 -10.72
N PHE A 143 -7.59 -17.20 -9.87
CA PHE A 143 -7.90 -15.77 -9.77
C PHE A 143 -7.38 -14.95 -10.96
N THR A 144 -6.33 -15.37 -11.63
CA THR A 144 -5.92 -14.82 -12.93
C THR A 144 -7.05 -14.98 -13.94
N VAL A 145 -7.64 -16.17 -14.05
CA VAL A 145 -8.77 -16.42 -14.95
C VAL A 145 -9.98 -15.56 -14.58
N ILE A 146 -10.34 -15.46 -13.30
CA ILE A 146 -11.45 -14.61 -12.83
C ILE A 146 -11.21 -13.15 -13.24
N ASN A 147 -10.02 -12.62 -13.02
CA ASN A 147 -9.68 -11.25 -13.37
C ASN A 147 -9.72 -10.99 -14.88
N LEU A 148 -9.41 -11.98 -15.71
CA LEU A 148 -9.57 -11.88 -17.16
C LEU A 148 -11.04 -11.79 -17.61
N PHE A 149 -12.03 -12.11 -16.73
CA PHE A 149 -13.46 -11.87 -16.99
C PHE A 149 -13.90 -10.42 -16.73
N GLY A 150 -13.19 -9.67 -15.88
CA GLY A 150 -13.38 -8.23 -15.69
C GLY A 150 -13.88 -7.82 -14.30
N ILE A 151 -13.79 -6.51 -14.01
CA ILE A 151 -14.04 -5.90 -12.68
C ILE A 151 -15.45 -6.14 -12.12
N LYS A 152 -16.46 -6.32 -12.97
CA LYS A 152 -17.84 -6.58 -12.52
C LYS A 152 -17.95 -7.90 -11.75
N GLU A 153 -17.28 -8.94 -12.24
CA GLU A 153 -17.29 -10.25 -11.60
C GLU A 153 -16.42 -10.23 -10.31
N VAL A 154 -15.29 -9.52 -10.34
CA VAL A 154 -14.48 -9.25 -9.14
C VAL A 154 -15.33 -8.59 -8.05
N GLY A 155 -16.08 -7.53 -8.36
CA GLY A 155 -16.92 -6.82 -7.39
C GLY A 155 -18.04 -7.68 -6.79
N LYS A 156 -18.65 -8.59 -7.56
CA LYS A 156 -19.67 -9.52 -7.03
C LYS A 156 -19.07 -10.50 -6.02
N VAL A 157 -17.95 -11.10 -6.37
CA VAL A 157 -17.22 -12.02 -5.50
C VAL A 157 -16.84 -11.29 -4.20
N SER A 158 -16.20 -10.14 -4.30
CA SER A 158 -15.81 -9.33 -3.14
C SER A 158 -16.98 -8.98 -2.23
N THR A 159 -18.17 -8.65 -2.79
CA THR A 159 -19.35 -8.32 -1.98
C THR A 159 -19.84 -9.50 -1.14
N VAL A 160 -19.96 -10.68 -1.76
CA VAL A 160 -20.43 -11.88 -1.04
C VAL A 160 -19.46 -12.27 0.08
N LEU A 161 -18.17 -12.27 -0.24
CA LEU A 161 -17.12 -12.68 0.69
C LEU A 161 -16.96 -11.68 1.84
N SER A 162 -17.03 -10.36 1.57
CA SER A 162 -16.98 -9.34 2.63
C SER A 162 -18.08 -9.51 3.69
N VAL A 163 -19.28 -9.85 3.28
CA VAL A 163 -20.38 -10.09 4.24
C VAL A 163 -20.07 -11.29 5.13
N LEU A 164 -19.59 -12.39 4.56
CA LEU A 164 -19.21 -13.59 5.33
C LEU A 164 -18.09 -13.28 6.33
N ILE A 165 -17.08 -12.50 5.92
CA ILE A 165 -15.96 -12.11 6.78
C ILE A 165 -16.43 -11.27 7.96
N VAL A 166 -17.24 -10.23 7.71
CA VAL A 166 -17.78 -9.37 8.78
C VAL A 166 -18.59 -10.20 9.76
N LEU A 167 -19.41 -11.15 9.29
CA LEU A 167 -20.18 -12.03 10.17
C LEU A 167 -19.29 -12.97 11.00
N ALA A 168 -18.21 -13.51 10.41
CA ALA A 168 -17.28 -14.38 11.12
C ALA A 168 -16.55 -13.62 12.26
N PHE A 169 -16.03 -12.42 12.00
CA PHE A 169 -15.39 -11.62 13.04
C PHE A 169 -16.37 -11.03 14.07
N ALA A 170 -17.60 -10.74 13.67
CA ALA A 170 -18.67 -10.41 14.61
C ALA A 170 -18.95 -11.57 15.55
N LEU A 171 -18.97 -12.82 15.05
CA LEU A 171 -19.15 -14.01 15.88
C LEU A 171 -17.99 -14.18 16.86
N VAL A 172 -16.74 -14.06 16.43
CA VAL A 172 -15.55 -14.08 17.31
C VAL A 172 -15.69 -13.03 18.41
N SER A 173 -16.05 -11.79 18.03
CA SER A 173 -16.22 -10.69 18.98
C SER A 173 -17.32 -10.98 20.01
N ILE A 174 -18.50 -11.44 19.57
CA ILE A 174 -19.62 -11.74 20.46
C ILE A 174 -19.24 -12.86 21.42
N VAL A 175 -18.70 -13.97 20.90
CA VAL A 175 -18.32 -15.14 21.71
C VAL A 175 -17.22 -14.75 22.71
N GLY A 176 -16.22 -14.00 22.28
CA GLY A 176 -15.15 -13.57 23.15
C GLY A 176 -15.62 -12.62 24.25
N PHE A 177 -16.46 -11.64 23.93
CA PHE A 177 -17.02 -10.74 24.96
C PHE A 177 -17.95 -11.47 25.95
N MET A 178 -18.65 -12.51 25.52
CA MET A 178 -19.48 -13.34 26.43
C MET A 178 -18.66 -14.21 27.37
N ASN A 179 -17.41 -14.53 26.99
CA ASN A 179 -16.50 -15.40 27.74
C ASN A 179 -15.23 -14.65 28.22
N TRP A 180 -15.39 -13.40 28.59
CA TRP A 180 -14.30 -12.54 29.06
C TRP A 180 -13.72 -13.05 30.37
N ASN A 181 -12.45 -13.46 30.40
CA ASN A 181 -11.79 -14.10 31.54
C ASN A 181 -10.51 -13.37 31.98
N THR A 182 -9.82 -12.67 31.07
CA THR A 182 -8.50 -12.07 31.29
C THR A 182 -8.47 -10.62 30.85
N SER A 183 -7.44 -9.87 31.30
CA SER A 183 -7.19 -8.52 30.83
C SER A 183 -6.60 -8.57 29.41
N PRO A 184 -7.23 -7.98 28.38
CA PRO A 184 -6.71 -8.01 27.01
C PRO A 184 -5.52 -7.06 26.79
N VAL A 185 -5.18 -6.22 27.78
CA VAL A 185 -4.09 -5.23 27.71
C VAL A 185 -2.85 -5.64 28.50
N GLU A 186 -2.85 -6.79 29.13
CA GLU A 186 -1.76 -7.27 29.95
C GLU A 186 -1.14 -8.56 29.38
N PRO A 187 0.21 -8.58 29.26
CA PRO A 187 1.14 -7.49 29.55
C PRO A 187 1.07 -6.37 28.51
N MET A 188 1.49 -5.17 28.90
CA MET A 188 1.54 -4.03 27.97
C MET A 188 2.51 -4.30 26.81
N MET A 189 3.66 -4.91 27.10
CA MET A 189 4.75 -5.22 26.18
C MET A 189 5.36 -6.58 26.57
N PRO A 190 6.06 -7.28 25.68
CA PRO A 190 6.80 -8.49 26.01
C PRO A 190 7.90 -8.20 27.05
N GLU A 191 8.22 -9.20 27.88
CA GLU A 191 9.32 -9.08 28.85
C GLU A 191 10.66 -8.86 28.14
N GLY A 192 11.42 -7.89 28.61
CA GLY A 192 12.72 -7.52 28.03
C GLY A 192 12.66 -6.52 26.89
N TYR A 193 11.46 -6.20 26.36
CA TYR A 193 11.30 -5.18 25.32
C TYR A 193 11.09 -3.80 25.95
N ASN A 194 11.61 -2.79 25.26
CA ASN A 194 11.31 -1.41 25.58
C ASN A 194 10.16 -0.88 24.71
N LEU A 195 9.71 0.35 25.01
CA LEU A 195 8.59 0.96 24.32
C LEU A 195 8.82 1.10 22.79
N LEU A 196 10.05 1.44 22.39
CA LEU A 196 10.36 1.66 20.97
C LEU A 196 10.41 0.34 20.18
N ASP A 197 10.88 -0.74 20.81
CA ASP A 197 10.89 -2.08 20.21
C ASP A 197 9.45 -2.56 19.95
N SER A 198 8.60 -2.49 20.98
CA SER A 198 7.18 -2.86 20.85
C SER A 198 6.43 -2.04 19.80
N ILE A 199 6.72 -0.74 19.70
CA ILE A 199 6.14 0.11 18.65
C ILE A 199 6.71 -0.28 17.29
N GLY A 200 8.02 -0.48 17.18
CA GLY A 200 8.71 -0.82 15.94
C GLY A 200 8.14 -2.09 15.30
N ASN A 201 8.06 -3.15 16.08
CA ASN A 201 7.53 -4.43 15.63
C ASN A 201 6.08 -4.33 15.13
N GLY A 202 5.23 -3.58 15.84
CA GLY A 202 3.82 -3.44 15.47
C GLY A 202 3.52 -2.42 14.39
N ILE A 203 4.37 -1.39 14.22
CA ILE A 203 4.04 -0.27 13.33
C ILE A 203 4.00 -0.68 11.85
N CYS A 204 4.89 -1.59 11.41
CA CYS A 204 4.91 -2.08 10.05
C CYS A 204 3.64 -2.85 9.71
N ILE A 205 3.24 -3.78 10.59
CA ILE A 205 2.01 -4.55 10.41
C ILE A 205 0.80 -3.61 10.43
N CYS A 206 0.75 -2.62 11.34
CA CYS A 206 -0.33 -1.63 11.36
C CYS A 206 -0.39 -0.77 10.09
N VAL A 207 0.76 -0.31 9.57
CA VAL A 207 0.82 0.40 8.29
C VAL A 207 0.25 -0.46 7.19
N TRP A 208 0.67 -1.71 7.09
CA TRP A 208 0.17 -2.67 6.10
C TRP A 208 -1.33 -2.95 6.27
N MET A 209 -1.80 -3.22 7.48
CA MET A 209 -3.20 -3.50 7.78
C MET A 209 -4.15 -2.34 7.41
N TYR A 210 -3.70 -1.11 7.56
CA TYR A 210 -4.50 0.09 7.29
C TYR A 210 -4.09 0.81 6.00
N CYS A 211 -3.45 0.14 5.03
CA CYS A 211 -3.18 0.66 3.68
C CYS A 211 -4.22 0.16 2.66
N GLY A 212 -4.12 0.61 1.40
CA GLY A 212 -4.93 0.12 0.30
C GLY A 212 -6.18 0.96 -0.02
N TYR A 213 -6.49 1.99 0.77
CA TYR A 213 -7.62 2.90 0.47
C TYR A 213 -7.45 3.61 -0.87
N GLU A 214 -6.23 3.92 -1.28
CA GLU A 214 -5.91 4.56 -2.57
C GLU A 214 -6.07 3.59 -3.75
N CYS A 215 -5.99 2.28 -3.53
CA CYS A 215 -6.05 1.27 -4.59
C CYS A 215 -7.37 1.29 -5.36
N ILE A 216 -8.49 1.73 -4.74
CA ILE A 216 -9.77 1.89 -5.43
C ILE A 216 -9.68 2.94 -6.55
N SER A 217 -8.80 3.93 -6.42
CA SER A 217 -8.63 4.98 -7.42
C SER A 217 -7.98 4.48 -8.71
N ASN A 218 -7.23 3.37 -8.64
CA ASN A 218 -6.68 2.72 -9.83
C ASN A 218 -7.77 2.15 -10.76
N MET A 219 -8.99 2.05 -10.27
CA MET A 219 -10.17 1.57 -11.03
C MET A 219 -11.23 2.66 -11.23
N ALA A 220 -10.91 3.92 -10.89
CA ALA A 220 -11.89 5.01 -10.91
C ALA A 220 -12.44 5.31 -12.31
N GLY A 221 -11.63 5.15 -13.35
CA GLY A 221 -12.05 5.34 -14.74
C GLY A 221 -13.04 4.28 -15.25
N GLU A 222 -13.08 3.11 -14.62
CA GLU A 222 -14.06 2.06 -14.89
C GLU A 222 -15.39 2.26 -14.14
N VAL A 223 -15.51 3.25 -13.27
CA VAL A 223 -16.73 3.59 -12.52
C VAL A 223 -17.48 4.70 -13.26
N LYS A 224 -18.75 4.47 -13.62
CA LYS A 224 -19.58 5.48 -14.35
C LYS A 224 -19.77 6.77 -13.55
N ASN A 225 -20.01 6.65 -12.23
CA ASN A 225 -20.12 7.77 -11.32
C ASN A 225 -19.02 7.71 -10.25
N PRO A 226 -17.83 8.25 -10.50
CA PRO A 226 -16.71 8.16 -9.56
C PRO A 226 -16.93 8.95 -8.26
N GLN A 227 -17.92 9.85 -8.19
CA GLN A 227 -18.26 10.57 -6.96
C GLN A 227 -18.86 9.68 -5.85
N VAL A 228 -19.13 8.40 -6.14
CA VAL A 228 -19.47 7.40 -5.11
C VAL A 228 -18.24 6.92 -4.32
N ILE A 229 -17.02 7.08 -4.86
CA ILE A 229 -15.77 6.63 -4.22
C ILE A 229 -15.49 7.35 -2.91
N PRO A 230 -15.52 8.71 -2.81
CA PRO A 230 -15.34 9.41 -1.54
C PRO A 230 -16.32 8.96 -0.45
N LYS A 231 -17.58 8.75 -0.81
CA LYS A 231 -18.61 8.26 0.14
C LYS A 231 -18.29 6.82 0.60
N GLY A 232 -17.86 5.98 -0.33
CA GLY A 232 -17.43 4.60 -0.02
C GLY A 232 -16.27 4.57 0.95
N LEU A 233 -15.23 5.40 0.74
CA LEU A 233 -14.06 5.52 1.62
C LEU A 233 -14.44 5.90 3.06
N MET A 234 -15.31 6.91 3.23
CA MET A 234 -15.73 7.37 4.57
C MET A 234 -16.57 6.32 5.33
N ILE A 235 -17.27 5.44 4.62
CA ILE A 235 -18.05 4.36 5.24
C ILE A 235 -17.18 3.12 5.50
N ALA A 236 -16.31 2.76 4.58
CA ALA A 236 -15.48 1.56 4.70
C ALA A 236 -14.46 1.64 5.84
N MET A 237 -13.83 2.81 6.05
CA MET A 237 -12.77 2.99 7.04
C MET A 237 -13.19 2.59 8.47
N PRO A 238 -14.29 3.11 9.06
CA PRO A 238 -14.71 2.71 10.39
C PRO A 238 -15.11 1.23 10.47
N ILE A 239 -15.67 0.65 9.40
CA ILE A 239 -16.01 -0.79 9.36
C ILE A 239 -14.73 -1.62 9.46
N VAL A 240 -13.68 -1.28 8.69
CA VAL A 240 -12.38 -1.94 8.75
C VAL A 240 -11.80 -1.84 10.16
N ALA A 241 -11.74 -0.63 10.74
CA ALA A 241 -11.19 -0.42 12.07
C ALA A 241 -11.89 -1.28 13.14
N LEU A 242 -13.22 -1.29 13.14
CA LEU A 242 -14.00 -2.11 14.08
C LEU A 242 -13.78 -3.62 13.88
N THR A 243 -13.60 -4.06 12.63
CA THR A 243 -13.32 -5.48 12.31
C THR A 243 -11.92 -5.92 12.79
N TYR A 244 -11.00 -4.99 13.02
CA TYR A 244 -9.69 -5.30 13.59
C TYR A 244 -9.70 -5.23 15.12
N ILE A 245 -10.24 -4.16 15.68
CA ILE A 245 -10.19 -3.86 17.12
C ILE A 245 -11.06 -4.84 17.93
N LEU A 246 -12.32 -5.02 17.55
CA LEU A 246 -13.27 -5.78 18.38
C LEU A 246 -12.90 -7.27 18.54
N PRO A 247 -12.58 -8.02 17.47
CA PRO A 247 -12.22 -9.43 17.62
C PRO A 247 -10.86 -9.61 18.30
N THR A 248 -9.92 -8.66 18.15
CA THR A 248 -8.63 -8.74 18.84
C THR A 248 -8.79 -8.53 20.34
N ILE A 249 -9.57 -7.53 20.77
CA ILE A 249 -9.93 -7.36 22.21
C ILE A 249 -10.61 -8.63 22.73
N ALA A 250 -11.61 -9.12 22.00
CA ALA A 250 -12.40 -10.28 22.41
C ALA A 250 -11.55 -11.55 22.50
N GLY A 251 -10.65 -11.76 21.55
CA GLY A 251 -9.74 -12.90 21.54
C GLY A 251 -8.75 -12.88 22.71
N LEU A 252 -8.09 -11.76 22.92
CA LEU A 252 -7.15 -11.58 24.04
C LEU A 252 -7.84 -11.67 25.41
N ALA A 253 -9.10 -11.23 25.50
CA ALA A 253 -9.88 -11.30 26.75
C ALA A 253 -10.40 -12.70 27.09
N THR A 254 -10.47 -13.60 26.13
CA THR A 254 -11.09 -14.93 26.29
C THR A 254 -10.06 -16.02 26.50
N LEU A 255 -8.91 -15.92 25.83
CA LEU A 255 -7.89 -16.95 25.84
C LEU A 255 -7.08 -16.93 27.16
N PRO A 256 -6.49 -18.06 27.58
CA PRO A 256 -5.72 -18.14 28.81
C PRO A 256 -4.61 -17.08 28.90
N SER A 257 -4.35 -16.61 30.11
CA SER A 257 -3.22 -15.69 30.35
C SER A 257 -1.90 -16.33 29.92
N GLY A 258 -1.11 -15.61 29.13
CA GLY A 258 0.17 -16.08 28.58
C GLY A 258 0.06 -16.70 27.19
N SER A 259 -1.11 -17.12 26.74
CA SER A 259 -1.30 -17.69 25.39
C SER A 259 -1.11 -16.65 24.24
N TRP A 260 -0.98 -15.37 24.58
CA TRP A 260 -0.72 -14.33 23.61
C TRP A 260 0.64 -14.49 22.89
N MET A 261 1.61 -15.17 23.52
CA MET A 261 2.92 -15.47 22.90
C MET A 261 2.83 -16.50 21.77
N ASP A 262 1.76 -17.30 21.77
CA ASP A 262 1.58 -18.39 20.81
C ASP A 262 0.65 -18.00 19.65
N TRP A 263 0.29 -16.70 19.54
CA TRP A 263 -0.51 -16.21 18.43
C TRP A 263 0.32 -16.21 17.14
N ALA A 264 -0.20 -16.86 16.10
CA ALA A 264 0.44 -16.92 14.79
C ALA A 264 -0.56 -17.27 13.67
N THR A 265 -0.22 -16.91 12.44
CA THR A 265 -1.01 -17.23 11.24
C THR A 265 -0.69 -18.59 10.65
N ASP A 266 0.47 -19.18 10.94
CA ASP A 266 0.97 -20.40 10.32
C ASP A 266 0.97 -21.64 11.21
N GLY A 267 0.42 -21.54 12.41
CA GLY A 267 0.34 -22.64 13.36
C GLY A 267 -0.70 -23.71 12.97
N GLY A 268 -0.33 -24.97 13.08
CA GLY A 268 -1.21 -26.10 12.79
C GLY A 268 -2.36 -26.21 13.80
N PHE A 269 -3.55 -26.54 13.31
CA PHE A 269 -4.73 -26.82 14.16
C PHE A 269 -4.45 -28.04 15.05
N GLY A 270 -4.33 -27.80 16.36
CA GLY A 270 -3.91 -28.81 17.34
C GLY A 270 -2.46 -28.71 17.77
N ASN A 271 -1.68 -27.78 17.22
CA ASN A 271 -0.39 -27.36 17.74
C ASN A 271 -0.58 -26.23 18.78
N GLU A 272 0.51 -25.79 19.40
CA GLU A 272 0.52 -24.79 20.47
C GLU A 272 0.10 -23.38 20.02
N THR A 273 -0.07 -23.16 18.72
CA THR A 273 -0.42 -21.84 18.16
C THR A 273 -1.89 -21.47 18.37
N VAL A 274 -2.10 -20.20 18.64
CA VAL A 274 -3.36 -19.58 19.03
C VAL A 274 -3.76 -18.53 18.00
N GLY A 275 -5.05 -18.29 17.87
CA GLY A 275 -5.58 -17.25 16.97
C GLY A 275 -7.09 -17.08 17.14
N TYR A 276 -7.72 -16.33 16.22
CA TYR A 276 -9.18 -16.09 16.29
C TYR A 276 -10.02 -17.38 16.18
N ALA A 277 -9.55 -18.40 15.46
CA ALA A 277 -10.19 -19.70 15.37
C ALA A 277 -10.25 -20.40 16.72
N THR A 278 -9.22 -20.24 17.55
CA THR A 278 -9.11 -20.84 18.89
C THR A 278 -10.19 -20.31 19.83
N VAL A 279 -10.56 -19.04 19.73
CA VAL A 279 -11.67 -18.44 20.50
C VAL A 279 -12.97 -19.20 20.26
N LEU A 280 -13.27 -19.49 18.99
CA LEU A 280 -14.49 -20.23 18.63
C LEU A 280 -14.39 -21.71 19.00
N THR A 281 -13.23 -22.32 18.80
CA THR A 281 -13.01 -23.74 19.14
C THR A 281 -13.21 -24.00 20.62
N GLN A 282 -12.63 -23.18 21.48
CA GLN A 282 -12.70 -23.36 22.94
C GLN A 282 -14.10 -23.12 23.50
N ASN A 283 -14.86 -22.18 22.92
CA ASN A 283 -16.15 -21.77 23.46
C ASN A 283 -17.37 -22.44 22.78
N LEU A 284 -17.27 -22.79 21.48
CA LEU A 284 -18.37 -23.35 20.70
C LEU A 284 -18.08 -24.74 20.14
N GLY A 285 -16.82 -25.21 20.24
CA GLY A 285 -16.35 -26.50 19.74
C GLY A 285 -15.67 -26.43 18.36
N ASN A 286 -14.94 -27.51 18.04
CA ASN A 286 -14.01 -27.58 16.89
C ASN A 286 -14.64 -27.22 15.54
N ILE A 287 -15.91 -27.56 15.32
CA ILE A 287 -16.58 -27.27 14.04
C ILE A 287 -16.60 -25.79 13.72
N TRP A 288 -16.73 -24.90 14.73
CA TRP A 288 -16.76 -23.46 14.55
C TRP A 288 -15.37 -22.89 14.22
N GLY A 289 -14.32 -23.46 14.82
CA GLY A 289 -12.93 -23.14 14.44
C GLY A 289 -12.64 -23.49 12.97
N TYR A 290 -13.03 -24.68 12.52
CA TYR A 290 -12.89 -25.08 11.12
C TYR A 290 -13.67 -24.18 10.16
N ILE A 291 -14.91 -23.81 10.51
CA ILE A 291 -15.73 -22.88 9.71
C ILE A 291 -15.01 -21.53 9.62
N PHE A 292 -14.45 -21.01 10.73
CA PHE A 292 -13.72 -19.75 10.74
C PHE A 292 -12.49 -19.80 9.85
N LEU A 293 -11.67 -20.85 9.93
CA LEU A 293 -10.49 -21.02 9.08
C LEU A 293 -10.85 -21.10 7.59
N LEU A 294 -11.97 -21.77 7.24
CA LEU A 294 -12.46 -21.75 5.86
C LEU A 294 -12.85 -20.33 5.41
N VAL A 295 -13.49 -19.54 6.29
CA VAL A 295 -13.80 -18.14 6.00
C VAL A 295 -12.51 -17.32 5.88
N ALA A 296 -11.49 -17.58 6.70
CA ALA A 296 -10.18 -16.94 6.62
C ALA A 296 -9.52 -17.16 5.25
N ILE A 297 -9.42 -18.41 4.82
CA ILE A 297 -8.87 -18.78 3.50
C ILE A 297 -9.61 -18.06 2.37
N VAL A 298 -10.94 -18.12 2.39
CA VAL A 298 -11.80 -17.51 1.38
C VAL A 298 -11.66 -15.98 1.38
N SER A 299 -11.47 -15.36 2.56
CA SER A 299 -11.28 -13.91 2.66
C SER A 299 -9.95 -13.46 2.07
N GLN A 300 -8.85 -14.14 2.38
CA GLN A 300 -7.55 -13.83 1.78
C GLN A 300 -7.59 -14.01 0.25
N CYS A 301 -8.30 -15.01 -0.25
CA CYS A 301 -8.57 -15.18 -1.67
C CYS A 301 -9.36 -14.00 -2.27
N ALA A 302 -10.31 -13.42 -1.52
CA ALA A 302 -11.08 -12.27 -1.99
C ALA A 302 -10.25 -10.99 -2.08
N ILE A 303 -9.37 -10.77 -1.09
CA ILE A 303 -8.42 -9.66 -1.10
C ILE A 303 -7.48 -9.82 -2.29
N PHE A 304 -6.84 -10.97 -2.42
CA PHE A 304 -5.94 -11.29 -3.53
C PHE A 304 -6.60 -11.01 -4.89
N ASN A 305 -7.86 -11.46 -5.07
CA ASN A 305 -8.62 -11.22 -6.29
C ASN A 305 -8.80 -9.72 -6.59
N THR A 306 -9.09 -8.91 -5.56
CA THR A 306 -9.34 -7.48 -5.71
C THR A 306 -8.04 -6.69 -5.93
N TYR A 307 -6.97 -7.07 -5.22
CA TYR A 307 -5.63 -6.51 -5.45
C TYR A 307 -5.07 -6.87 -6.82
N MET A 308 -5.32 -8.07 -7.33
CA MET A 308 -4.95 -8.45 -8.70
C MET A 308 -5.66 -7.55 -9.71
N ALA A 309 -6.93 -7.24 -9.50
CA ALA A 309 -7.66 -6.30 -10.35
C ALA A 309 -7.03 -4.91 -10.31
N SER A 310 -6.80 -4.34 -9.13
CA SER A 310 -6.21 -3.01 -8.95
C SER A 310 -4.77 -2.95 -9.48
N GLY A 311 -3.89 -3.86 -9.04
CA GLY A 311 -2.47 -3.86 -9.36
C GLY A 311 -2.15 -4.05 -10.84
N SER A 312 -3.00 -4.78 -11.58
CA SER A 312 -2.83 -4.95 -13.01
C SER A 312 -2.92 -3.65 -13.81
N ARG A 313 -3.44 -2.57 -13.22
CA ARG A 313 -3.58 -1.25 -13.83
C ARG A 313 -2.39 -0.34 -13.59
N GLY A 314 -1.51 -0.64 -12.65
CA GLY A 314 -0.36 0.21 -12.32
C GLY A 314 0.58 0.40 -13.52
N PHE A 315 1.22 -0.67 -14.00
CA PHE A 315 2.09 -0.58 -15.18
C PHE A 315 1.33 -0.29 -16.47
N PHE A 316 0.04 -0.63 -16.55
CA PHE A 316 -0.82 -0.28 -17.68
C PHE A 316 -0.92 1.24 -17.87
N VAL A 317 -1.16 2.01 -16.80
CA VAL A 317 -1.24 3.47 -16.88
C VAL A 317 0.12 4.12 -17.17
N LEU A 318 1.20 3.62 -16.56
CA LEU A 318 2.55 4.08 -16.87
C LEU A 318 2.92 3.83 -18.35
N ALA A 319 2.47 2.72 -18.92
CA ALA A 319 2.70 2.41 -20.33
C ALA A 319 1.82 3.24 -21.27
N ASP A 320 0.61 3.64 -20.85
CA ASP A 320 -0.25 4.57 -21.58
C ASP A 320 0.43 5.94 -21.74
N ASP A 321 1.11 6.40 -20.72
CA ASP A 321 1.92 7.62 -20.72
C ASP A 321 3.36 7.41 -21.28
N ASN A 322 3.63 6.33 -21.99
CA ASN A 322 4.95 5.97 -22.58
C ASN A 322 6.11 5.92 -21.56
N LEU A 323 5.81 5.59 -20.29
CA LEU A 323 6.76 5.44 -19.19
C LEU A 323 7.01 3.98 -18.80
N CYS A 324 6.54 3.03 -19.62
CA CYS A 324 6.69 1.60 -19.43
C CYS A 324 6.62 0.91 -20.80
N PRO A 325 7.03 -0.37 -20.95
CA PRO A 325 6.93 -1.07 -22.23
C PRO A 325 5.53 -1.06 -22.83
N ARG A 326 5.40 -0.65 -24.08
CA ARG A 326 4.10 -0.47 -24.79
C ARG A 326 3.22 -1.73 -24.86
N PHE A 327 3.77 -2.93 -24.71
CA PHE A 327 2.94 -4.14 -24.68
C PHE A 327 2.03 -4.22 -23.44
N MET A 328 2.33 -3.47 -22.39
CA MET A 328 1.52 -3.40 -21.16
C MET A 328 0.16 -2.72 -21.37
N VAL A 329 0.00 -1.84 -22.38
CA VAL A 329 -1.30 -1.20 -22.70
C VAL A 329 -2.29 -2.11 -23.44
N ARG A 330 -1.96 -3.37 -23.67
CA ARG A 330 -2.83 -4.29 -24.41
C ARG A 330 -4.05 -4.67 -23.61
N ILE A 331 -5.23 -4.45 -24.22
CA ILE A 331 -6.53 -4.74 -23.64
C ILE A 331 -7.20 -5.89 -24.41
N SER A 332 -7.93 -6.73 -23.69
CA SER A 332 -8.77 -7.77 -24.29
C SER A 332 -9.92 -7.14 -25.08
N ARG A 333 -10.00 -7.38 -26.40
CA ARG A 333 -11.04 -6.83 -27.29
C ARG A 333 -12.46 -7.17 -26.85
N LYS A 334 -12.70 -8.36 -26.27
CA LYS A 334 -14.02 -8.82 -25.85
C LYS A 334 -14.43 -8.27 -24.47
N ARG A 335 -13.49 -8.17 -23.55
CA ARG A 335 -13.78 -7.92 -22.13
C ARG A 335 -13.33 -6.54 -21.65
N GLY A 336 -12.43 -5.87 -22.37
CA GLY A 336 -11.92 -4.54 -22.03
C GLY A 336 -11.04 -4.54 -20.76
N VAL A 337 -10.26 -5.61 -20.54
CA VAL A 337 -9.37 -5.74 -19.36
C VAL A 337 -7.90 -5.75 -19.78
N PRO A 338 -6.96 -5.21 -18.95
CA PRO A 338 -5.52 -5.18 -19.24
C PRO A 338 -4.88 -6.56 -18.98
N TYR A 339 -5.09 -7.50 -19.92
CA TYR A 339 -4.71 -8.91 -19.73
C TYR A 339 -3.20 -9.11 -19.53
N VAL A 340 -2.36 -8.26 -20.14
CA VAL A 340 -0.90 -8.34 -19.95
C VAL A 340 -0.51 -7.97 -18.54
N GLY A 341 -1.11 -6.89 -18.00
CA GLY A 341 -0.91 -6.49 -16.60
C GLY A 341 -1.32 -7.59 -15.62
N ILE A 342 -2.47 -8.23 -15.86
CA ILE A 342 -2.95 -9.36 -15.04
C ILE A 342 -1.95 -10.53 -15.05
N ILE A 343 -1.47 -10.93 -16.25
CA ILE A 343 -0.53 -12.05 -16.40
C ILE A 343 0.83 -11.72 -15.78
N SER A 344 1.36 -10.49 -15.99
CA SER A 344 2.63 -10.07 -15.41
C SER A 344 2.58 -10.08 -13.88
N LEU A 345 1.48 -9.59 -13.30
CA LEU A 345 1.25 -9.63 -11.87
C LEU A 345 1.21 -11.06 -11.35
N ALA A 346 0.49 -11.97 -12.03
CA ALA A 346 0.43 -13.38 -11.66
C ALA A 346 1.81 -14.05 -11.62
N ILE A 347 2.66 -13.79 -12.62
CA ILE A 347 4.03 -14.35 -12.67
C ILE A 347 4.87 -13.83 -11.51
N VAL A 348 4.85 -12.51 -11.25
CA VAL A 348 5.62 -11.92 -10.15
C VAL A 348 5.11 -12.42 -8.80
N THR A 349 3.79 -12.51 -8.62
CA THR A 349 3.18 -13.06 -7.40
C THR A 349 3.68 -14.50 -7.11
N LEU A 350 3.75 -15.36 -8.12
CA LEU A 350 4.25 -16.73 -7.95
C LEU A 350 5.72 -16.76 -7.50
N LEU A 351 6.54 -15.82 -7.97
CA LEU A 351 7.94 -15.72 -7.54
C LEU A 351 8.04 -15.22 -6.09
N LEU A 352 7.29 -14.16 -5.76
CA LEU A 352 7.32 -13.54 -4.43
C LEU A 352 6.69 -14.43 -3.34
N SER A 353 5.69 -15.24 -3.68
CA SER A 353 5.02 -16.13 -2.74
C SER A 353 5.91 -17.28 -2.20
N GLN A 354 7.18 -17.33 -2.59
CA GLN A 354 8.17 -18.23 -1.99
C GLN A 354 8.80 -17.67 -0.71
N SER A 355 8.65 -16.37 -0.45
CA SER A 355 9.11 -15.72 0.78
C SER A 355 8.06 -15.81 1.89
N ASP A 356 8.46 -15.61 3.13
CA ASP A 356 7.58 -15.53 4.29
C ASP A 356 6.78 -14.22 4.34
N PHE A 357 5.73 -14.21 5.17
CA PHE A 357 4.82 -13.09 5.35
C PHE A 357 5.54 -11.83 5.82
N THR A 358 6.33 -11.94 6.90
CA THR A 358 6.97 -10.80 7.55
C THR A 358 7.98 -10.11 6.63
N THR A 359 8.80 -10.89 5.92
CA THR A 359 9.74 -10.36 4.92
C THR A 359 9.03 -9.60 3.80
N LEU A 360 7.95 -10.16 3.26
CA LEU A 360 7.20 -9.49 2.19
C LEU A 360 6.56 -8.18 2.67
N VAL A 361 5.94 -8.18 3.85
CA VAL A 361 5.32 -6.99 4.44
C VAL A 361 6.38 -5.91 4.72
N SER A 362 7.52 -6.28 5.26
CA SER A 362 8.62 -5.35 5.56
C SER A 362 9.13 -4.64 4.30
N ILE A 363 9.31 -5.39 3.20
CA ILE A 363 9.73 -4.80 1.91
C ILE A 363 8.62 -3.92 1.32
N GLU A 364 7.38 -4.35 1.38
CA GLU A 364 6.24 -3.64 0.82
C GLU A 364 5.99 -2.30 1.50
N VAL A 365 6.02 -2.30 2.84
CA VAL A 365 5.68 -1.11 3.65
C VAL A 365 6.57 0.07 3.29
N VAL A 366 7.83 -0.14 2.95
CA VAL A 366 8.72 0.95 2.51
C VAL A 366 8.17 1.69 1.30
N PHE A 367 7.72 0.97 0.28
CA PHE A 367 7.14 1.59 -0.92
C PHE A 367 5.82 2.32 -0.61
N ILE A 368 5.05 1.81 0.36
CA ILE A 368 3.83 2.46 0.84
C ILE A 368 4.16 3.78 1.57
N LEU A 369 5.18 3.78 2.41
CA LEU A 369 5.62 4.98 3.14
C LEU A 369 6.03 6.09 2.16
N ASP A 370 6.86 5.77 1.16
CA ASP A 370 7.27 6.69 0.10
C ASP A 370 6.04 7.25 -0.67
N LEU A 371 5.11 6.37 -1.02
CA LEU A 371 3.89 6.74 -1.76
C LEU A 371 3.03 7.73 -0.97
N TYR A 372 2.84 7.51 0.33
CA TYR A 372 1.97 8.37 1.13
C TYR A 372 2.63 9.69 1.54
N ILE A 373 3.95 9.73 1.67
CA ILE A 373 4.70 10.98 1.82
C ILE A 373 4.46 11.88 0.59
N ILE A 374 4.69 11.35 -0.60
CA ILE A 374 4.55 12.15 -1.82
C ILE A 374 3.09 12.53 -2.12
N LEU A 375 2.13 11.65 -1.81
CA LEU A 375 0.69 11.96 -1.90
C LEU A 375 0.31 13.12 -0.99
N SER A 376 0.76 13.09 0.27
CA SER A 376 0.49 14.14 1.25
C SER A 376 0.98 15.50 0.77
N ILE A 377 2.19 15.57 0.22
CA ILE A 377 2.77 16.79 -0.31
C ILE A 377 2.03 17.24 -1.59
N ALA A 378 1.62 16.29 -2.44
CA ALA A 378 0.88 16.58 -3.67
C ALA A 378 -0.48 17.25 -3.38
N VAL A 379 -1.22 16.78 -2.36
CA VAL A 379 -2.50 17.39 -1.95
C VAL A 379 -2.34 18.85 -1.56
N ILE A 380 -1.27 19.19 -0.83
CA ILE A 380 -0.98 20.59 -0.46
C ILE A 380 -0.80 21.45 -1.71
N LYS A 381 -0.09 20.95 -2.72
CA LYS A 381 0.12 21.69 -3.98
C LYS A 381 -1.17 21.77 -4.80
N LEU A 382 -1.92 20.70 -4.93
CA LEU A 382 -3.18 20.66 -5.67
C LEU A 382 -4.26 21.57 -5.07
N ARG A 383 -4.24 21.84 -3.77
CA ARG A 383 -5.12 22.83 -3.14
C ARG A 383 -4.76 24.28 -3.48
N LYS A 384 -3.50 24.54 -3.83
CA LYS A 384 -3.07 25.85 -4.35
C LYS A 384 -3.49 26.03 -5.81
N THR A 385 -3.43 24.98 -6.61
CA THR A 385 -3.84 25.01 -8.02
C THR A 385 -5.35 25.12 -8.19
N VAL A 386 -6.13 24.31 -7.46
CA VAL A 386 -7.59 24.34 -7.48
C VAL A 386 -8.10 24.68 -6.07
N PRO A 387 -8.49 25.94 -5.81
CA PRO A 387 -8.92 26.41 -4.50
C PRO A 387 -10.14 25.65 -3.96
N VAL A 388 -10.22 25.54 -2.62
CA VAL A 388 -11.30 24.80 -1.92
C VAL A 388 -12.69 25.29 -2.29
N ASP A 389 -12.86 26.61 -2.46
CA ASP A 389 -14.18 27.21 -2.79
C ASP A 389 -14.66 26.78 -4.17
N GLU A 390 -13.75 26.66 -5.14
CA GLU A 390 -14.09 26.17 -6.47
C GLU A 390 -14.46 24.67 -6.46
N ARG A 391 -13.78 23.86 -5.63
CA ARG A 391 -14.15 22.45 -5.44
C ARG A 391 -15.54 22.31 -4.85
N LYS A 392 -15.87 23.11 -3.82
CA LYS A 392 -17.19 23.11 -3.19
C LYS A 392 -18.30 23.55 -4.16
N LYS A 393 -18.09 24.62 -4.96
CA LYS A 393 -19.04 25.06 -5.98
C LYS A 393 -19.40 23.95 -6.98
N ARG A 394 -18.46 23.04 -7.25
CA ARG A 394 -18.63 21.89 -8.16
C ARG A 394 -19.19 20.63 -7.48
N GLY A 395 -19.46 20.68 -6.18
CA GLY A 395 -19.92 19.52 -5.41
C GLY A 395 -18.86 18.44 -5.21
N LEU A 396 -17.56 18.76 -5.38
CA LEU A 396 -16.46 17.84 -5.15
C LEU A 396 -16.21 17.65 -3.65
N TYR A 397 -15.72 16.48 -3.30
CA TYR A 397 -15.35 16.20 -1.91
C TYR A 397 -14.16 17.07 -1.48
N VAL A 398 -14.26 17.63 -0.28
CA VAL A 398 -13.21 18.39 0.38
C VAL A 398 -13.07 17.87 1.79
N MET A 399 -11.86 17.49 2.19
CA MET A 399 -11.62 16.98 3.55
C MET A 399 -11.95 18.04 4.61
N PRO A 400 -12.49 17.61 5.76
CA PRO A 400 -13.01 18.52 6.80
C PRO A 400 -11.88 19.25 7.54
N GLY A 401 -12.26 20.24 8.41
CA GLY A 401 -11.32 20.92 9.31
C GLY A 401 -10.53 22.10 8.71
N GLY A 402 -10.80 22.48 7.45
CA GLY A 402 -10.15 23.66 6.83
C GLY A 402 -8.63 23.58 6.81
N LYS A 403 -7.92 24.63 7.27
CA LYS A 403 -6.44 24.66 7.32
C LYS A 403 -5.86 23.68 8.35
N LEU A 404 -6.48 23.56 9.52
CA LEU A 404 -6.03 22.62 10.56
C LEU A 404 -6.25 21.16 10.11
N GLY A 405 -7.38 20.88 9.47
CA GLY A 405 -7.62 19.58 8.84
C GLY A 405 -6.56 19.25 7.79
N LEU A 406 -6.23 20.19 6.90
CA LEU A 406 -5.16 19.97 5.91
C LEU A 406 -3.83 19.61 6.59
N ILE A 407 -3.43 20.39 7.62
CA ILE A 407 -2.19 20.11 8.36
C ILE A 407 -2.26 18.70 8.96
N PHE A 408 -3.33 18.36 9.68
CA PHE A 408 -3.50 17.05 10.30
C PHE A 408 -3.42 15.92 9.26
N PHE A 409 -4.23 15.97 8.20
CA PHE A 409 -4.30 14.89 7.21
C PHE A 409 -3.02 14.72 6.38
N THR A 410 -2.21 15.75 6.23
CA THR A 410 -0.95 15.66 5.48
C THR A 410 0.25 15.38 6.37
N SER A 411 0.28 15.89 7.63
CA SER A 411 1.42 15.67 8.51
C SER A 411 1.41 14.29 9.17
N CYS A 412 0.25 13.73 9.51
CA CYS A 412 0.18 12.43 10.15
C CYS A 412 0.81 11.31 9.31
N PRO A 413 0.48 11.10 8.01
CA PRO A 413 1.14 10.09 7.20
C PRO A 413 2.66 10.32 7.08
N ILE A 414 3.10 11.58 6.94
CA ILE A 414 4.53 11.91 6.86
C ILE A 414 5.26 11.53 8.16
N LEU A 415 4.69 11.90 9.32
CA LEU A 415 5.29 11.62 10.62
C LEU A 415 5.31 10.12 10.92
N ILE A 416 4.21 9.41 10.68
CA ILE A 416 4.15 7.95 10.87
C ILE A 416 5.16 7.25 9.94
N SER A 417 5.27 7.69 8.68
CA SER A 417 6.26 7.15 7.75
C SER A 417 7.69 7.35 8.25
N ALA A 418 8.00 8.56 8.74
CA ALA A 418 9.33 8.84 9.30
C ALA A 418 9.61 7.98 10.54
N VAL A 419 8.64 7.83 11.46
CA VAL A 419 8.78 6.97 12.63
C VAL A 419 8.99 5.52 12.21
N ALA A 420 8.15 4.98 11.31
CA ALA A 420 8.26 3.61 10.85
C ALA A 420 9.62 3.29 10.21
N LEU A 421 10.19 4.21 9.43
CA LEU A 421 11.52 4.04 8.84
C LEU A 421 12.65 4.03 9.88
N LEU A 422 12.46 4.67 11.03
CA LEU A 422 13.51 4.83 12.04
C LEU A 422 13.46 3.80 13.15
N VAL A 423 12.28 3.28 13.52
CA VAL A 423 12.14 2.35 14.65
C VAL A 423 12.22 0.87 14.26
N ASN A 424 12.33 0.57 12.97
CA ASN A 424 12.44 -0.81 12.47
C ASN A 424 13.88 -1.28 12.20
N GLY A 425 14.87 -0.52 12.63
CA GLY A 425 16.27 -0.93 12.57
C GLY A 425 17.01 -0.59 11.26
N THR A 426 18.31 -0.93 11.25
CA THR A 426 19.25 -0.58 10.16
C THR A 426 18.95 -1.34 8.86
N ASP A 427 18.63 -2.60 8.92
CA ASP A 427 18.32 -3.47 7.77
C ASP A 427 17.04 -3.03 7.07
N TYR A 428 16.03 -2.61 7.83
CA TYR A 428 14.79 -2.05 7.30
C TYR A 428 15.04 -0.73 6.56
N LEU A 429 15.80 0.20 7.17
CA LEU A 429 16.18 1.44 6.49
C LEU A 429 17.02 1.17 5.25
N MET A 430 17.97 0.23 5.30
CA MET A 430 18.79 -0.14 4.16
C MET A 430 17.96 -0.70 3.00
N THR A 431 17.07 -1.64 3.29
CA THR A 431 16.15 -2.21 2.30
C THR A 431 15.26 -1.13 1.69
N GLY A 432 14.77 -0.22 2.54
CA GLY A 432 14.00 0.95 2.14
C GLY A 432 14.73 1.85 1.16
N LEU A 433 15.95 2.24 1.49
CA LEU A 433 16.77 3.09 0.63
C LEU A 433 17.06 2.43 -0.73
N ILE A 434 17.35 1.12 -0.74
CA ILE A 434 17.55 0.35 -1.98
C ILE A 434 16.26 0.33 -2.81
N GLY A 435 15.12 0.02 -2.19
CA GLY A 435 13.82 0.00 -2.85
C GLY A 435 13.46 1.36 -3.48
N THR A 436 13.58 2.42 -2.70
CA THR A 436 13.27 3.79 -3.11
C THR A 436 14.09 4.24 -4.33
N VAL A 437 15.39 3.88 -4.40
CA VAL A 437 16.30 4.22 -5.51
C VAL A 437 15.91 3.52 -6.81
N THR A 438 15.21 2.40 -6.79
CA THR A 438 14.80 1.69 -8.02
C THR A 438 13.93 2.58 -8.92
N GLY A 439 13.08 3.42 -8.35
CA GLY A 439 12.20 4.32 -9.10
C GLY A 439 12.94 5.26 -10.04
N PRO A 440 13.85 6.13 -9.57
CA PRO A 440 14.64 7.02 -10.44
C PRO A 440 15.48 6.28 -11.47
N LEU A 441 16.08 5.16 -11.12
CA LEU A 441 16.89 4.37 -12.05
C LEU A 441 16.04 3.84 -13.21
N VAL A 442 14.89 3.25 -12.91
CA VAL A 442 13.97 2.73 -13.93
C VAL A 442 13.36 3.87 -14.74
N TYR A 443 13.03 5.00 -14.11
CA TYR A 443 12.55 6.20 -14.82
C TYR A 443 13.53 6.65 -15.91
N ILE A 444 14.81 6.81 -15.57
CA ILE A 444 15.84 7.25 -16.53
C ILE A 444 15.90 6.29 -17.73
N VAL A 445 15.87 4.98 -17.47
CA VAL A 445 15.91 3.96 -18.53
C VAL A 445 14.65 4.02 -19.40
N PHE A 446 13.46 4.04 -18.78
CA PHE A 446 12.20 4.02 -19.51
C PHE A 446 11.94 5.33 -20.25
N LYS A 447 12.22 6.48 -19.64
CA LYS A 447 12.09 7.79 -20.28
C LYS A 447 12.98 7.89 -21.53
N ARG A 448 14.25 7.48 -21.44
CA ARG A 448 15.18 7.46 -22.57
C ARG A 448 14.75 6.49 -23.68
N LYS A 449 14.12 5.38 -23.33
CA LYS A 449 13.74 4.32 -24.27
C LYS A 449 12.38 4.56 -24.92
N TYR A 450 11.41 5.06 -24.16
CA TYR A 450 10.02 5.16 -24.60
C TYR A 450 9.53 6.60 -24.81
N GLY A 451 10.22 7.59 -24.26
CA GLY A 451 9.97 9.02 -24.47
C GLY A 451 9.07 9.69 -23.45
N GLY A 452 8.24 8.92 -22.70
CA GLY A 452 7.31 9.44 -21.71
C GLY A 452 6.25 10.37 -22.29
N LEU A 453 5.73 11.29 -21.47
CA LEU A 453 4.68 12.24 -21.84
C LEU A 453 5.05 13.17 -23.01
N SER A 454 6.34 13.36 -23.28
CA SER A 454 6.79 14.16 -24.42
C SER A 454 6.38 13.59 -25.79
N VAL A 455 5.97 12.32 -25.86
CA VAL A 455 5.48 11.68 -27.09
C VAL A 455 4.10 12.23 -27.46
N ASP A 456 3.23 12.39 -26.49
CA ASP A 456 1.84 12.80 -26.69
C ASP A 456 1.64 14.31 -26.48
N GLU A 457 2.39 14.93 -25.53
CA GLU A 457 2.31 16.34 -25.17
C GLU A 457 3.71 17.01 -25.29
N PRO A 458 4.34 17.08 -26.48
CA PRO A 458 5.71 17.58 -26.61
C PRO A 458 5.88 19.06 -26.24
N GLY A 459 4.82 19.86 -26.38
CA GLY A 459 4.82 21.28 -25.96
C GLY A 459 4.89 21.44 -24.46
N ARG A 460 4.18 20.60 -23.72
CA ARG A 460 4.11 20.66 -22.26
C ARG A 460 5.30 19.98 -21.58
N TYR A 461 5.80 18.91 -22.16
CA TYR A 461 6.93 18.12 -21.64
C TYR A 461 8.09 18.09 -22.65
N PRO A 462 8.71 19.25 -22.94
CA PRO A 462 9.81 19.30 -23.90
C PRO A 462 11.01 18.50 -23.38
N VAL A 463 11.67 17.80 -24.31
CA VAL A 463 12.82 16.92 -24.00
C VAL A 463 14.13 17.62 -24.33
N ASN A 464 15.07 17.52 -23.40
CA ASN A 464 16.44 17.90 -23.65
C ASN A 464 17.11 16.89 -24.60
N THR A 465 17.52 17.35 -25.77
CA THR A 465 18.06 16.50 -26.84
C THR A 465 19.32 15.74 -26.46
N SER A 466 20.13 16.28 -25.54
CA SER A 466 21.38 15.65 -25.09
C SER A 466 21.17 14.55 -24.06
N THR A 467 20.24 14.72 -23.14
CA THR A 467 20.00 13.77 -22.05
C THR A 467 18.85 12.81 -22.34
N LYS A 468 17.94 13.17 -23.24
CA LYS A 468 16.67 12.50 -23.54
C LYS A 468 15.72 12.46 -22.33
N LEU A 469 15.90 13.36 -21.38
CA LEU A 469 15.04 13.56 -20.21
C LEU A 469 14.20 14.82 -20.41
N ALA A 470 13.10 14.99 -19.70
CA ALA A 470 12.35 16.23 -19.73
C ALA A 470 13.15 17.36 -19.09
N PHE A 471 12.92 18.60 -19.52
CA PHE A 471 13.55 19.76 -18.89
C PHE A 471 13.15 19.83 -17.41
N GLY A 472 14.13 20.04 -16.54
CA GLY A 472 13.95 20.04 -15.09
C GLY A 472 14.13 18.67 -14.41
N ASP A 473 14.19 17.57 -15.15
CA ASP A 473 14.38 16.24 -14.55
C ASP A 473 15.72 16.11 -13.83
N ILE A 474 16.79 16.69 -14.39
CA ILE A 474 18.10 16.69 -13.73
C ILE A 474 18.02 17.38 -12.37
N PHE A 475 17.29 18.49 -12.28
CA PHE A 475 17.09 19.19 -11.02
C PHE A 475 16.28 18.34 -10.03
N ARG A 476 15.21 17.65 -10.49
CA ARG A 476 14.38 16.75 -9.67
C ARG A 476 15.16 15.53 -9.19
N ILE A 477 15.99 14.93 -10.04
CA ILE A 477 16.93 13.86 -9.67
C ILE A 477 17.89 14.35 -8.59
N GLY A 478 18.41 15.58 -8.74
CA GLY A 478 19.25 16.20 -7.71
C GLY A 478 18.54 16.35 -6.37
N ILE A 479 17.27 16.80 -6.36
CA ILE A 479 16.42 16.85 -5.15
C ILE A 479 16.29 15.45 -4.54
N PHE A 480 15.99 14.45 -5.36
CA PHE A 480 15.82 13.07 -4.89
C PHE A 480 17.11 12.56 -4.21
N ILE A 481 18.26 12.72 -4.86
CA ILE A 481 19.56 12.28 -4.31
C ILE A 481 19.89 13.05 -3.02
N PHE A 482 19.57 14.35 -2.95
CA PHE A 482 19.76 15.16 -1.75
C PHE A 482 18.88 14.66 -0.59
N LEU A 483 17.61 14.36 -0.84
CA LEU A 483 16.68 13.83 0.16
C LEU A 483 17.13 12.43 0.65
N LEU A 484 17.49 11.56 -0.28
CA LEU A 484 18.03 10.23 0.03
C LEU A 484 19.27 10.34 0.92
N GLY A 485 20.22 11.19 0.56
CA GLY A 485 21.42 11.46 1.36
C GLY A 485 21.09 12.02 2.74
N SER A 486 20.11 12.90 2.83
CA SER A 486 19.67 13.49 4.09
C SER A 486 19.04 12.45 5.02
N VAL A 487 18.16 11.59 4.49
CA VAL A 487 17.55 10.48 5.25
C VAL A 487 18.64 9.51 5.72
N THR A 488 19.57 9.11 4.85
CA THR A 488 20.68 8.22 5.18
C THR A 488 21.58 8.83 6.26
N PHE A 489 21.93 10.12 6.12
CA PHE A 489 22.81 10.80 7.07
C PHE A 489 22.17 11.05 8.42
N ILE A 490 20.91 11.46 8.48
CA ILE A 490 20.17 11.67 9.72
C ILE A 490 19.83 10.34 10.38
N GLY A 491 19.37 9.38 9.57
CA GLY A 491 18.97 8.05 10.03
C GLY A 491 20.11 7.32 10.76
N GLN A 492 21.35 7.41 10.27
CA GLN A 492 22.48 6.75 10.93
C GLN A 492 22.75 7.28 12.35
N PHE A 493 22.48 8.55 12.67
CA PHE A 493 22.60 9.05 14.04
C PHE A 493 21.54 8.47 14.95
N TRP A 494 20.30 8.39 14.46
CA TRP A 494 19.20 7.78 15.20
C TRP A 494 19.45 6.29 15.42
N LEU A 495 19.79 5.53 14.37
CA LEU A 495 20.03 4.10 14.45
C LEU A 495 21.22 3.77 15.34
N ARG A 496 22.29 4.57 15.31
CA ARG A 496 23.40 4.40 16.22
C ARG A 496 22.96 4.50 17.68
N TRP A 497 22.18 5.55 17.98
CA TRP A 497 21.63 5.70 19.32
C TRP A 497 20.67 4.56 19.68
N TYR A 498 19.76 4.21 18.78
CA TYR A 498 18.72 3.22 19.01
C TYR A 498 19.29 1.81 19.20
N GLU A 499 20.14 1.33 18.28
CA GLU A 499 20.63 -0.05 18.29
C GLU A 499 21.84 -0.26 19.21
N ILE A 500 22.70 0.76 19.38
CA ILE A 500 23.95 0.61 20.15
C ILE A 500 23.81 1.19 21.56
N ASP A 501 23.35 2.44 21.69
CA ASP A 501 23.36 3.16 22.95
C ASP A 501 22.12 2.86 23.81
N TYR A 502 20.96 2.72 23.18
CA TYR A 502 19.67 2.46 23.83
C TYR A 502 19.44 0.95 24.06
N GLY A 503 20.09 0.09 23.28
CA GLY A 503 19.94 -1.37 23.36
C GLY A 503 18.61 -1.87 22.79
N GLY A 504 18.00 -1.09 21.89
CA GLY A 504 16.92 -1.54 21.04
C GLY A 504 17.46 -2.58 20.05
N TRP A 505 16.61 -3.45 19.57
CA TRP A 505 16.95 -4.50 18.58
C TRP A 505 18.36 -5.05 18.75
N THR A 506 18.61 -5.72 19.86
CA THR A 506 19.84 -6.49 19.97
C THR A 506 19.75 -7.68 19.04
N SER A 507 20.73 -7.79 18.23
CA SER A 507 21.11 -8.74 17.21
C SER A 507 20.85 -10.24 17.45
N SER A 508 20.08 -10.65 18.45
CA SER A 508 19.79 -12.06 18.68
C SER A 508 18.95 -12.69 17.55
N ASP A 509 18.19 -11.87 16.82
CA ASP A 509 17.35 -12.34 15.72
C ASP A 509 17.98 -12.14 14.33
N TYR A 510 19.09 -11.39 14.23
CA TYR A 510 19.83 -11.11 12.99
C TYR A 510 21.33 -11.42 13.13
N ASP A 511 21.66 -12.67 13.49
CA ASP A 511 23.03 -13.13 13.72
C ASP A 511 24.05 -12.81 12.63
N MET A 512 23.61 -12.62 11.37
CA MET A 512 24.52 -12.28 10.27
C MET A 512 24.80 -10.78 10.11
N MET A 513 23.88 -9.90 10.51
CA MET A 513 24.02 -8.44 10.31
C MET A 513 24.47 -7.70 11.58
N GLY A 514 24.18 -8.23 12.77
CA GLY A 514 24.45 -7.56 14.04
C GLY A 514 25.91 -7.17 14.26
N GLU A 515 26.85 -8.04 13.90
CA GLU A 515 28.29 -7.73 13.97
C GLU A 515 28.73 -6.61 13.00
N PHE A 516 27.98 -6.40 11.90
CA PHE A 516 28.29 -5.41 10.88
C PHE A 516 27.58 -4.08 11.05
N ILE A 517 26.60 -3.96 11.95
CA ILE A 517 25.83 -2.71 12.17
C ILE A 517 26.74 -1.50 12.37
N PRO A 518 27.78 -1.52 13.24
CA PRO A 518 28.65 -0.36 13.39
C PRO A 518 29.35 0.07 12.09
N GLN A 519 29.77 -0.90 11.27
CA GLN A 519 30.40 -0.63 9.96
C GLN A 519 29.38 -0.07 8.96
N ILE A 520 28.17 -0.62 8.92
CA ILE A 520 27.07 -0.14 8.06
C ILE A 520 26.72 1.30 8.41
N LEU A 521 26.64 1.66 9.69
CA LEU A 521 26.34 3.03 10.12
C LEU A 521 27.44 4.02 9.73
N VAL A 522 28.72 3.60 9.74
CA VAL A 522 29.83 4.41 9.22
C VAL A 522 29.70 4.61 7.71
N ILE A 523 29.34 3.55 6.97
CA ILE A 523 29.06 3.65 5.53
C ILE A 523 27.91 4.61 5.28
N PHE A 524 26.81 4.51 6.02
CA PHE A 524 25.65 5.41 5.90
C PHE A 524 26.02 6.87 6.14
N LYS A 525 26.88 7.16 7.11
CA LYS A 525 27.38 8.51 7.38
C LYS A 525 28.09 9.10 6.15
N TRP A 526 29.05 8.39 5.58
CA TRP A 526 29.83 8.88 4.46
C TRP A 526 29.04 8.86 3.16
N ALA A 527 28.27 7.82 2.89
CA ALA A 527 27.39 7.74 1.73
C ALA A 527 26.33 8.86 1.77
N GLY A 528 25.73 9.12 2.94
CA GLY A 528 24.77 10.21 3.12
C GLY A 528 25.38 11.58 2.78
N LEU A 529 26.59 11.89 3.29
CA LEU A 529 27.30 13.13 2.94
C LEU A 529 27.64 13.21 1.45
N CYS A 530 28.09 12.12 0.85
CA CYS A 530 28.37 12.07 -0.59
C CYS A 530 27.09 12.31 -1.41
N PHE A 531 25.97 11.70 -1.04
CA PHE A 531 24.69 11.91 -1.73
C PHE A 531 24.15 13.33 -1.54
N ILE A 532 24.28 13.93 -0.35
CA ILE A 532 23.94 15.35 -0.13
C ILE A 532 24.77 16.25 -1.06
N ALA A 533 26.09 16.08 -1.08
CA ALA A 533 26.97 16.88 -1.92
C ALA A 533 26.67 16.67 -3.43
N ALA A 534 26.53 15.42 -3.86
CA ALA A 534 26.15 15.08 -5.23
C ALA A 534 24.79 15.68 -5.61
N GLY A 535 23.79 15.57 -4.73
CA GLY A 535 22.47 16.15 -4.93
C GLY A 535 22.52 17.67 -5.13
N ILE A 536 23.28 18.39 -4.30
CA ILE A 536 23.47 19.84 -4.43
C ILE A 536 24.14 20.18 -5.77
N CYS A 537 25.19 19.46 -6.16
CA CYS A 537 25.87 19.67 -7.42
C CYS A 537 24.95 19.42 -8.63
N ILE A 538 24.18 18.34 -8.60
CA ILE A 538 23.22 17.99 -9.66
C ILE A 538 22.09 19.02 -9.73
N MET A 539 21.56 19.48 -8.59
CA MET A 539 20.57 20.56 -8.55
C MET A 539 21.12 21.86 -9.15
N ALA A 540 22.33 22.25 -8.77
CA ALA A 540 22.95 23.45 -9.29
C ALA A 540 23.20 23.38 -10.81
N TYR A 541 23.62 22.20 -11.31
CA TYR A 541 23.78 21.96 -12.74
C TYR A 541 22.43 22.02 -13.46
N GLY A 542 21.42 21.30 -12.94
CA GLY A 542 20.06 21.25 -13.50
C GLY A 542 19.42 22.64 -13.54
N TYR A 543 19.57 23.42 -12.47
CA TYR A 543 19.05 24.80 -12.43
C TYR A 543 19.67 25.71 -13.49
N LYS A 544 20.94 25.54 -13.78
CA LYS A 544 21.66 26.36 -14.78
C LYS A 544 21.42 25.91 -16.23
N LYS A 545 21.35 24.60 -16.46
CA LYS A 545 21.40 24.01 -17.81
C LYS A 545 20.10 23.34 -18.25
N ASP A 546 19.19 23.04 -17.32
CA ASP A 546 18.01 22.18 -17.56
C ASP A 546 16.81 22.71 -16.76
N ARG A 547 16.49 24.01 -16.93
CA ARG A 547 15.35 24.62 -16.20
C ARG A 547 14.02 23.98 -16.62
N PRO A 548 13.09 23.74 -15.66
CA PRO A 548 11.72 23.33 -15.98
C PRO A 548 11.06 24.33 -16.93
N SER A 549 10.29 23.86 -17.89
CA SER A 549 9.48 24.75 -18.72
C SER A 549 8.35 25.36 -17.88
N SER A 550 7.99 26.60 -18.17
CA SER A 550 6.86 27.28 -17.51
C SER A 550 5.51 26.62 -17.83
N GLU A 551 5.44 25.85 -18.91
CA GLU A 551 4.24 25.16 -19.38
C GLU A 551 3.92 23.88 -18.58
N GLU A 552 4.86 23.39 -17.78
CA GLU A 552 4.63 22.30 -16.83
C GLU A 552 3.75 22.69 -15.63
N ILE A 553 3.52 23.98 -15.44
CA ILE A 553 2.64 24.51 -14.40
C ILE A 553 1.21 24.33 -14.87
N VAL A 554 0.51 23.35 -14.27
CA VAL A 554 -0.91 23.14 -14.49
C VAL A 554 -1.69 24.34 -13.95
N ASP A 555 -2.33 25.10 -14.84
CA ASP A 555 -3.27 26.12 -14.42
C ASP A 555 -4.67 25.53 -14.13
N TYR A 556 -5.52 26.34 -13.55
CA TYR A 556 -6.87 25.98 -13.19
C TYR A 556 -7.72 25.58 -14.41
N ASP A 557 -7.63 26.31 -15.51
CA ASP A 557 -8.46 26.11 -16.70
C ASP A 557 -8.13 24.79 -17.40
N TYR A 558 -6.84 24.46 -17.54
CA TYR A 558 -6.39 23.14 -18.03
C TYR A 558 -6.95 22.00 -17.18
N PHE A 559 -6.92 22.17 -15.85
CA PHE A 559 -7.38 21.14 -14.92
C PHE A 559 -8.86 20.83 -15.10
N ILE A 560 -9.63 21.89 -15.29
CA ILE A 560 -11.07 21.83 -15.49
C ILE A 560 -11.42 21.18 -16.83
N GLU A 561 -10.72 21.56 -17.89
CA GLU A 561 -10.96 20.99 -19.22
C GLU A 561 -10.65 19.49 -19.24
N LYS A 562 -9.53 19.09 -18.64
CA LYS A 562 -9.07 17.69 -18.66
C LYS A 562 -9.90 16.76 -17.77
N TYR A 563 -10.28 17.21 -16.56
CA TYR A 563 -10.94 16.39 -15.55
C TYR A 563 -12.40 16.77 -15.28
N SER A 564 -12.97 17.68 -16.04
CA SER A 564 -14.40 17.98 -15.91
C SER A 564 -15.19 16.71 -16.21
N VAL A 565 -15.65 16.07 -15.16
CA VAL A 565 -16.70 15.05 -15.25
C VAL A 565 -17.91 15.76 -15.89
N ASN A 566 -18.27 15.36 -17.08
CA ASN A 566 -19.34 15.95 -17.86
C ASN A 566 -20.55 16.26 -16.97
N LYS A 567 -21.07 17.45 -17.17
CA LYS A 567 -22.33 17.97 -16.62
C LYS A 567 -23.46 16.97 -16.74
#